data_38b683ad1d55a8b442da29c8a6a57311
#
_entry.id   38b683ad1d55a8b442da29c8a6a57311
#
_cell.length_a   1.000
_cell.length_b   1.000
_cell.length_c   1.000
_cell.angle_alpha   90.00
_cell.angle_beta   90.00
_cell.angle_gamma   90.00
#
_symmetry.space_group_name_H-M   'P 1'
#
loop_
_entity.id
_entity.type
_entity.pdbx_description
1 polymer ?
#
loop_
_entity_poly.entity_id
_entity_poly.type
_entity_poly.pdbx_seq_one_letter_code
_entity_poly.pdbx_strand_id
1 'polypeptide(L)'
;MAKRKAPEVNAGSMADIAFLLLIFFLVTTTIETDSGINRKLPPMEDQIDPPIIREKNIFTVVVNKNNQLLVEESLTDIKDLRGLAVDFLDNGGGSGEEACSYCQGSGDSRSSDNPDKAIISLKNDRETEYKVYIAVQNELVAAYNELR
;
A
#
# COMPACT_ATOMS: atom_id res chain seq x y z
N MET A 1 -14.65 74.39 -19.62
CA MET A 1 -14.90 72.96 -19.42
C MET A 1 -13.85 72.44 -18.43
N ALA A 2 -14.25 72.15 -17.19
CA ALA A 2 -13.32 71.67 -16.16
C ALA A 2 -13.03 70.16 -16.38
N LYS A 3 -11.78 69.80 -16.69
CA LYS A 3 -11.31 68.43 -16.71
C LYS A 3 -11.36 67.86 -15.28
N ARG A 4 -12.24 66.93 -15.01
CA ARG A 4 -12.24 66.14 -13.77
C ARG A 4 -10.93 65.33 -13.77
N LYS A 5 -10.06 65.50 -12.76
CA LYS A 5 -8.94 64.63 -12.53
C LYS A 5 -9.49 63.23 -12.21
N ALA A 6 -8.87 62.21 -12.82
CA ALA A 6 -9.16 60.82 -12.46
C ALA A 6 -8.80 60.60 -10.99
N PRO A 7 -9.61 59.84 -10.24
CA PRO A 7 -9.31 59.54 -8.84
C PRO A 7 -7.94 58.81 -8.76
N GLU A 8 -7.03 59.38 -7.98
CA GLU A 8 -5.75 58.71 -7.67
C GLU A 8 -6.06 57.48 -6.80
N VAL A 9 -5.71 56.31 -7.31
CA VAL A 9 -5.82 55.05 -6.54
C VAL A 9 -4.68 55.04 -5.54
N ASN A 10 -4.98 54.95 -4.24
CA ASN A 10 -3.98 54.91 -3.18
C ASN A 10 -3.27 53.55 -3.22
N ALA A 11 -1.98 53.56 -3.63
CA ALA A 11 -1.17 52.37 -3.74
C ALA A 11 -1.01 51.62 -2.40
N GLY A 12 -1.04 52.32 -1.27
CA GLY A 12 -1.04 51.74 0.06
C GLY A 12 -2.25 50.84 0.35
N SER A 13 -3.43 51.32 -0.02
CA SER A 13 -4.67 50.54 0.15
C SER A 13 -4.71 49.31 -0.75
N MET A 14 -4.17 49.42 -1.97
CA MET A 14 -4.08 48.25 -2.87
C MET A 14 -3.09 47.22 -2.35
N ALA A 15 -1.94 47.65 -1.80
CA ALA A 15 -0.96 46.75 -1.21
C ALA A 15 -1.52 46.01 0.00
N ASP A 16 -2.31 46.66 0.83
CA ASP A 16 -2.96 46.07 2.00
C ASP A 16 -3.99 44.99 1.60
N ILE A 17 -4.83 45.30 0.61
CA ILE A 17 -5.78 44.31 0.07
C ILE A 17 -5.06 43.12 -0.54
N ALA A 18 -4.00 43.33 -1.30
CA ALA A 18 -3.20 42.24 -1.87
C ALA A 18 -2.56 41.38 -0.79
N PHE A 19 -2.05 42.00 0.27
CA PHE A 19 -1.45 41.30 1.41
C PHE A 19 -2.47 40.47 2.19
N LEU A 20 -3.65 41.02 2.46
CA LEU A 20 -4.73 40.30 3.14
C LEU A 20 -5.25 39.11 2.29
N LEU A 21 -5.37 39.28 0.97
CA LEU A 21 -5.72 38.19 0.08
C LEU A 21 -4.66 37.09 0.06
N LEU A 22 -3.39 37.47 0.08
CA LEU A 22 -2.28 36.51 0.11
C LEU A 22 -2.28 35.69 1.39
N ILE A 23 -2.48 36.34 2.55
CA ILE A 23 -2.61 35.65 3.85
C ILE A 23 -3.85 34.77 3.85
N PHE A 24 -4.97 35.27 3.34
CA PHE A 24 -6.22 34.51 3.26
C PHE A 24 -6.04 33.22 2.44
N PHE A 25 -5.45 33.29 1.25
CA PHE A 25 -5.15 32.10 0.46
C PHE A 25 -4.18 31.15 1.14
N LEU A 26 -3.16 31.68 1.82
CA LEU A 26 -2.18 30.87 2.51
C LEU A 26 -2.78 30.09 3.70
N VAL A 27 -3.73 30.68 4.41
CA VAL A 27 -4.42 30.04 5.55
C VAL A 27 -5.54 29.10 5.09
N THR A 28 -6.19 29.38 3.97
CA THR A 28 -7.31 28.58 3.46
C THR A 28 -6.87 27.43 2.55
N THR A 29 -5.65 27.45 2.01
CA THR A 29 -5.11 26.33 1.25
C THR A 29 -4.66 25.24 2.22
N THR A 30 -5.48 24.23 2.39
CA THR A 30 -5.04 22.97 3.02
C THR A 30 -4.30 22.14 2.00
N ILE A 31 -3.02 21.94 2.23
CA ILE A 31 -2.27 20.95 1.45
C ILE A 31 -2.67 19.58 2.01
N GLU A 32 -3.54 18.89 1.32
CA GLU A 32 -3.80 17.48 1.59
C GLU A 32 -2.53 16.71 1.23
N THR A 33 -1.82 16.26 2.25
CA THR A 33 -0.76 15.29 2.06
C THR A 33 -1.42 13.91 2.02
N ASP A 34 -1.59 13.37 0.82
CA ASP A 34 -2.01 11.99 0.65
C ASP A 34 -0.95 11.08 1.30
N SER A 35 -1.26 10.57 2.48
CA SER A 35 -0.45 9.54 3.12
C SER A 35 -0.88 8.18 2.58
N GLY A 36 -0.21 7.72 1.55
CA GLY A 36 -0.39 6.39 0.99
C GLY A 36 0.54 5.36 1.65
N ILE A 37 0.31 4.09 1.36
CA ILE A 37 1.21 3.00 1.73
C ILE A 37 2.44 3.07 0.82
N ASN A 38 3.59 3.40 1.39
CA ASN A 38 4.84 3.43 0.64
C ASN A 38 5.29 2.00 0.30
N ARG A 39 5.34 1.69 -1.00
CA ARG A 39 5.90 0.43 -1.50
C ARG A 39 7.05 0.72 -2.45
N LYS A 40 8.17 0.04 -2.21
CA LYS A 40 9.28 0.06 -3.15
C LYS A 40 8.95 -0.90 -4.30
N LEU A 41 8.82 -0.36 -5.50
CA LEU A 41 8.68 -1.19 -6.69
C LEU A 41 10.02 -1.85 -7.02
N PRO A 42 10.01 -3.11 -7.49
CA PRO A 42 11.22 -3.74 -7.99
C PRO A 42 11.78 -2.94 -9.17
N PRO A 43 13.11 -2.89 -9.36
CA PRO A 43 13.70 -2.27 -10.53
C PRO A 43 13.19 -2.97 -11.79
N MET A 44 12.95 -2.19 -12.87
CA MET A 44 12.68 -2.75 -14.19
C MET A 44 14.02 -3.30 -14.73
N GLU A 45 14.28 -4.56 -14.46
CA GLU A 45 15.36 -5.28 -15.12
C GLU A 45 14.78 -6.01 -16.33
N ASP A 46 15.46 -5.90 -17.46
CA ASP A 46 15.15 -6.70 -18.65
C ASP A 46 15.56 -8.15 -18.36
N GLN A 47 14.71 -8.86 -17.60
CA GLN A 47 14.92 -10.29 -17.34
C GLN A 47 14.61 -11.06 -18.61
N ILE A 48 15.65 -11.63 -19.18
CA ILE A 48 15.57 -12.47 -20.39
C ILE A 48 14.82 -13.77 -20.09
N ASP A 49 14.92 -14.25 -18.82
CA ASP A 49 14.18 -15.42 -18.33
C ASP A 49 13.45 -15.09 -17.02
N PRO A 50 12.12 -15.23 -16.97
CA PRO A 50 11.39 -15.04 -15.72
C PRO A 50 11.83 -16.11 -14.68
N PRO A 51 12.04 -15.74 -13.43
CA PRO A 51 12.39 -16.72 -12.38
C PRO A 51 11.26 -17.76 -12.25
N ILE A 52 11.64 -19.03 -12.16
CA ILE A 52 10.71 -20.13 -11.88
C ILE A 52 10.26 -20.02 -10.44
N ILE A 53 9.04 -19.51 -10.23
CA ILE A 53 8.44 -19.39 -8.90
C ILE A 53 7.61 -20.66 -8.66
N ARG A 54 7.87 -21.36 -7.54
CA ARG A 54 7.07 -22.51 -7.13
C ARG A 54 5.72 -22.03 -6.60
N GLU A 55 4.64 -22.68 -7.00
CA GLU A 55 3.28 -22.32 -6.56
C GLU A 55 3.12 -22.28 -5.04
N LYS A 56 3.78 -23.18 -4.32
CA LYS A 56 3.76 -23.23 -2.85
C LYS A 56 4.34 -21.99 -2.17
N ASN A 57 5.12 -21.18 -2.88
CA ASN A 57 5.70 -19.94 -2.40
C ASN A 57 4.83 -18.71 -2.70
N ILE A 58 3.63 -18.92 -3.26
CA ILE A 58 2.70 -17.85 -3.61
C ILE A 58 1.50 -17.91 -2.68
N PHE A 59 1.37 -16.93 -1.81
CA PHE A 59 0.18 -16.72 -1.00
C PHE A 59 -0.84 -15.90 -1.77
N THR A 60 -1.92 -16.53 -2.23
CA THR A 60 -2.93 -15.89 -3.05
C THR A 60 -4.07 -15.35 -2.20
N VAL A 61 -4.26 -14.04 -2.26
CA VAL A 61 -5.35 -13.32 -1.60
C VAL A 61 -6.23 -12.71 -2.68
N VAL A 62 -7.50 -13.09 -2.71
CA VAL A 62 -8.48 -12.58 -3.68
C VAL A 62 -9.60 -11.86 -2.95
N VAL A 63 -9.92 -10.65 -3.38
CA VAL A 63 -11.08 -9.89 -2.88
C VAL A 63 -12.11 -9.80 -3.99
N ASN A 64 -13.30 -10.36 -3.75
CA ASN A 64 -14.37 -10.35 -4.73
C ASN A 64 -15.20 -9.05 -4.70
N LYS A 65 -16.10 -8.88 -5.67
CA LYS A 65 -17.02 -7.73 -5.76
C LYS A 65 -17.95 -7.57 -4.55
N ASN A 66 -18.16 -8.61 -3.78
CA ASN A 66 -19.00 -8.59 -2.57
C ASN A 66 -18.16 -8.24 -1.31
N ASN A 67 -16.92 -7.79 -1.48
CA ASN A 67 -16.00 -7.49 -0.39
C ASN A 67 -15.64 -8.69 0.50
N GLN A 68 -15.79 -9.91 -0.05
CA GLN A 68 -15.39 -11.14 0.63
C GLN A 68 -13.96 -11.48 0.29
N LEU A 69 -13.22 -11.94 1.29
CA LEU A 69 -11.82 -12.30 1.18
C LEU A 69 -11.68 -13.81 1.01
N LEU A 70 -11.00 -14.22 -0.04
CA LEU A 70 -10.55 -15.61 -0.24
C LEU A 70 -9.03 -15.65 -0.07
N VAL A 71 -8.58 -16.51 0.81
CA VAL A 71 -7.15 -16.79 1.02
C VAL A 71 -6.95 -18.27 0.69
N GLU A 72 -6.09 -18.55 -0.31
CA GLU A 72 -5.82 -19.92 -0.76
C GLU A 72 -7.10 -20.73 -1.00
N GLU A 73 -8.08 -20.14 -1.70
CA GLU A 73 -9.37 -20.71 -2.03
C GLU A 73 -10.36 -20.88 -0.85
N SER A 74 -9.97 -20.53 0.39
CA SER A 74 -10.88 -20.54 1.54
C SER A 74 -11.38 -19.15 1.89
N LEU A 75 -12.68 -19.07 2.22
CA LEU A 75 -13.30 -17.82 2.68
C LEU A 75 -12.76 -17.48 4.07
N THR A 76 -12.17 -16.29 4.21
CA THR A 76 -11.47 -15.86 5.44
C THR A 76 -11.92 -14.47 5.84
N ASP A 77 -11.92 -14.19 7.14
CA ASP A 77 -12.16 -12.83 7.65
C ASP A 77 -10.86 -11.99 7.55
N ILE A 78 -11.01 -10.68 7.35
CA ILE A 78 -9.88 -9.73 7.30
C ILE A 78 -9.03 -9.80 8.58
N LYS A 79 -9.66 -10.07 9.73
CA LYS A 79 -8.97 -10.17 11.04
C LYS A 79 -7.99 -11.33 11.12
N ASP A 80 -8.29 -12.43 10.43
CA ASP A 80 -7.47 -13.65 10.45
C ASP A 80 -6.36 -13.60 9.40
N LEU A 81 -6.47 -12.70 8.42
CA LEU A 81 -5.53 -12.56 7.32
C LEU A 81 -4.08 -12.33 7.80
N ARG A 82 -3.90 -11.51 8.83
CA ARG A 82 -2.56 -11.23 9.39
C ARG A 82 -1.90 -12.50 9.90
N GLY A 83 -2.62 -13.27 10.73
CA GLY A 83 -2.11 -14.53 11.27
C GLY A 83 -1.73 -15.52 10.18
N LEU A 84 -2.60 -15.71 9.19
CA LEU A 84 -2.32 -16.59 8.05
C LEU A 84 -1.12 -16.12 7.22
N ALA A 85 -0.97 -14.82 7.01
CA ALA A 85 0.17 -14.27 6.30
C ALA A 85 1.48 -14.44 7.08
N VAL A 86 1.46 -14.27 8.41
CA VAL A 86 2.61 -14.53 9.29
C VAL A 86 3.00 -16.01 9.24
N ASP A 87 2.02 -16.90 9.41
CA ASP A 87 2.25 -18.35 9.36
C ASP A 87 2.82 -18.80 8.01
N PHE A 88 2.35 -18.20 6.91
CA PHE A 88 2.89 -18.49 5.58
C PHE A 88 4.32 -17.97 5.42
N LEU A 89 4.60 -16.74 5.82
CA LEU A 89 5.92 -16.12 5.65
C LEU A 89 6.98 -16.79 6.54
N ASP A 90 6.63 -17.13 7.76
CA ASP A 90 7.52 -17.72 8.74
C ASP A 90 7.58 -19.26 8.67
N ASN A 91 6.85 -19.87 7.74
CA ASN A 91 6.69 -21.34 7.66
C ASN A 91 8.01 -22.12 7.65
N GLY A 92 9.00 -21.69 6.85
CA GLY A 92 10.32 -22.35 6.80
C GLY A 92 10.30 -23.78 6.28
N GLY A 93 9.41 -24.11 5.32
CA GLY A 93 9.25 -25.45 4.74
C GLY A 93 10.36 -25.87 3.76
N GLY A 94 11.36 -25.02 3.55
CA GLY A 94 12.51 -25.29 2.67
C GLY A 94 13.47 -26.33 3.24
N SER A 95 14.17 -27.04 2.35
CA SER A 95 15.18 -28.03 2.72
C SER A 95 16.50 -27.81 1.98
N GLY A 96 17.62 -28.17 2.58
CA GLY A 96 18.94 -27.98 2.00
C GLY A 96 19.34 -26.51 1.90
N GLU A 97 19.67 -26.05 0.70
CA GLU A 97 20.05 -24.63 0.43
C GLU A 97 18.90 -23.65 0.62
N GLU A 98 17.66 -24.13 0.62
CA GLU A 98 16.45 -23.31 0.79
C GLU A 98 15.94 -23.33 2.24
N ALA A 99 16.65 -23.98 3.16
CA ALA A 99 16.26 -24.07 4.55
C ALA A 99 16.37 -22.69 5.25
N CYS A 100 15.31 -22.33 5.97
CA CYS A 100 15.29 -21.12 6.77
C CYS A 100 15.76 -21.44 8.20
N SER A 101 16.89 -20.89 8.60
CA SER A 101 17.46 -21.14 9.95
C SER A 101 16.84 -20.30 11.05
N TYR A 102 16.14 -19.23 10.70
CA TYR A 102 15.52 -18.26 11.62
C TYR A 102 14.00 -18.34 11.68
N CYS A 103 13.38 -19.12 10.80
CA CYS A 103 11.93 -19.33 10.80
C CYS A 103 11.47 -20.12 12.01
N GLN A 104 10.34 -19.72 12.60
CA GLN A 104 9.73 -20.32 13.78
C GLN A 104 8.40 -21.02 13.47
N GLY A 105 8.02 -21.04 12.20
CA GLY A 105 6.76 -21.62 11.74
C GLY A 105 6.73 -23.15 11.76
N SER A 106 5.67 -23.72 11.17
CA SER A 106 5.40 -25.16 11.22
C SER A 106 6.35 -26.04 10.41
N GLY A 107 7.13 -25.47 9.48
CA GLY A 107 8.02 -26.22 8.59
C GLY A 107 7.27 -27.10 7.59
N ASP A 108 6.03 -26.78 7.23
CA ASP A 108 5.24 -27.54 6.25
C ASP A 108 5.87 -27.44 4.86
N SER A 109 6.30 -28.58 4.31
CA SER A 109 6.91 -28.68 2.98
C SER A 109 5.98 -28.30 1.83
N ARG A 110 4.66 -28.21 2.08
CA ARG A 110 3.64 -27.81 1.11
C ARG A 110 3.41 -26.31 1.07
N SER A 111 3.89 -25.57 2.08
CA SER A 111 3.80 -24.13 2.18
C SER A 111 5.16 -23.47 1.88
N SER A 112 5.29 -22.19 2.18
CA SER A 112 6.47 -21.39 1.85
C SER A 112 7.79 -22.02 2.31
N ASP A 113 8.76 -22.02 1.41
CA ASP A 113 10.10 -22.53 1.71
C ASP A 113 10.89 -21.59 2.62
N ASN A 114 10.78 -20.27 2.34
CA ASN A 114 11.64 -19.25 2.92
C ASN A 114 11.00 -17.88 2.72
N PRO A 115 11.03 -16.98 3.70
CA PRO A 115 10.48 -15.61 3.57
C PRO A 115 11.01 -14.81 2.38
N ASP A 116 12.27 -15.04 1.98
CA ASP A 116 12.90 -14.36 0.84
C ASP A 116 12.29 -14.76 -0.51
N LYS A 117 11.72 -15.97 -0.58
CA LYS A 117 11.06 -16.50 -1.79
C LYS A 117 9.55 -16.43 -1.72
N ALA A 118 9.00 -16.12 -0.56
CA ALA A 118 7.57 -16.00 -0.33
C ALA A 118 6.99 -14.77 -1.04
N ILE A 119 5.96 -14.97 -1.85
CA ILE A 119 5.29 -13.92 -2.61
C ILE A 119 3.85 -13.86 -2.19
N ILE A 120 3.37 -12.67 -1.83
CA ILE A 120 1.96 -12.42 -1.58
C ILE A 120 1.34 -11.80 -2.83
N SER A 121 0.40 -12.52 -3.44
CA SER A 121 -0.35 -12.08 -4.61
C SER A 121 -1.73 -11.60 -4.20
N LEU A 122 -1.96 -10.29 -4.23
CA LEU A 122 -3.27 -9.69 -3.96
C LEU A 122 -3.98 -9.41 -5.28
N LYS A 123 -5.14 -10.04 -5.48
CA LYS A 123 -6.03 -9.84 -6.62
C LYS A 123 -7.34 -9.25 -6.13
N ASN A 124 -7.76 -8.14 -6.70
CA ASN A 124 -9.03 -7.51 -6.40
C ASN A 124 -9.90 -7.38 -7.64
N ASP A 125 -11.21 -7.51 -7.48
CA ASP A 125 -12.19 -7.22 -8.52
C ASP A 125 -12.28 -5.70 -8.74
N ARG A 126 -12.71 -5.27 -9.93
CA ARG A 126 -12.91 -3.84 -10.24
C ARG A 126 -14.03 -3.20 -9.41
N GLU A 127 -14.99 -3.99 -8.99
CA GLU A 127 -16.14 -3.54 -8.19
C GLU A 127 -15.90 -3.61 -6.68
N THR A 128 -14.70 -4.04 -6.24
CA THR A 128 -14.32 -4.08 -4.82
C THR A 128 -14.20 -2.67 -4.26
N GLU A 129 -14.74 -2.44 -3.07
CA GLU A 129 -14.60 -1.16 -2.38
C GLU A 129 -13.14 -0.85 -2.03
N TYR A 130 -12.69 0.35 -2.34
CA TYR A 130 -11.32 0.80 -2.04
C TYR A 130 -10.96 0.67 -0.55
N LYS A 131 -11.93 0.90 0.34
CA LYS A 131 -11.76 0.74 1.79
C LYS A 131 -11.33 -0.68 2.16
N VAL A 132 -11.94 -1.69 1.55
CA VAL A 132 -11.62 -3.11 1.83
C VAL A 132 -10.23 -3.44 1.30
N TYR A 133 -9.90 -2.98 0.11
CA TYR A 133 -8.57 -3.13 -0.47
C TYR A 133 -7.47 -2.56 0.43
N ILE A 134 -7.66 -1.35 0.96
CA ILE A 134 -6.72 -0.72 1.89
C ILE A 134 -6.64 -1.48 3.22
N ALA A 135 -7.78 -1.97 3.74
CA ALA A 135 -7.78 -2.77 4.97
C ALA A 135 -6.97 -4.05 4.81
N VAL A 136 -7.15 -4.78 3.71
CA VAL A 136 -6.37 -5.98 3.37
C VAL A 136 -4.88 -5.65 3.25
N GLN A 137 -4.52 -4.58 2.56
CA GLN A 137 -3.12 -4.15 2.46
C GLN A 137 -2.50 -3.81 3.81
N ASN A 138 -3.25 -3.15 4.70
CA ASN A 138 -2.77 -2.82 6.03
C ASN A 138 -2.48 -4.08 6.86
N GLU A 139 -3.34 -5.09 6.80
CA GLU A 139 -3.11 -6.36 7.50
C GLU A 139 -1.89 -7.11 6.95
N LEU A 140 -1.69 -7.13 5.63
CA LEU A 140 -0.51 -7.73 5.03
C LEU A 140 0.79 -6.98 5.40
N VAL A 141 0.77 -5.65 5.41
CA VAL A 141 1.92 -4.84 5.85
C VAL A 141 2.17 -5.04 7.34
N ALA A 142 1.12 -5.18 8.15
CA ALA A 142 1.26 -5.47 9.57
C ALA A 142 1.92 -6.82 9.81
N ALA A 143 1.58 -7.87 9.02
CA ALA A 143 2.24 -9.17 9.07
C ALA A 143 3.75 -9.07 8.80
N TYR A 144 4.16 -8.32 7.78
CA TYR A 144 5.58 -8.07 7.52
C TYR A 144 6.28 -7.30 8.65
N ASN A 145 5.60 -6.35 9.27
CA ASN A 145 6.17 -5.57 10.38
C ASN A 145 6.30 -6.41 11.66
N GLU A 146 5.43 -7.39 11.84
CA GLU A 146 5.47 -8.32 12.98
C GLU A 146 6.67 -9.27 12.90
N LEU A 147 7.00 -9.72 11.68
CA LEU A 147 8.15 -10.62 11.43
C LEU A 147 9.51 -9.89 11.37
N ARG A 148 9.51 -8.57 11.29
CA ARG A 148 10.72 -7.76 11.13
C ARG A 148 11.39 -7.41 12.45
#